data_7eabbd932e5cea1cbe0c0e66c41fdea6
#
_entry.id   7eabbd932e5cea1cbe0c0e66c41fdea6
#
_cell.length_a   1.000
_cell.length_b   1.000
_cell.length_c   1.000
_cell.angle_alpha   90.00
_cell.angle_beta   90.00
_cell.angle_gamma   90.00
#
_symmetry.space_group_name_H-M   'P 1'
#
loop_
_entity.id
_entity.type
_entity.pdbx_description
1 polymer ?
#
loop_
_entity_poly.entity_id
_entity_poly.type
_entity_poly.pdbx_seq_one_letter_code
_entity_poly.pdbx_strand_id
1 'polypeptide(L)'
;VIVLLSGIFLIPTSKDPSAPRLDPIGALLSIIGLALLLFAIIEAPHNGWGSSKTLGYGGLGIALLIGFIVWEAKSDHPMLDVTFFKKARFTAAAGAITLVFFSMFGSLFLLTQYFQFVLGYSPLQTGVRMIPFALVMMVVAPLSSKVVQRFGSKITVACGLGLVTIGLLSMVGLQVDSPYSDIFWRLMLMSAGMGLTMAPATESVMGSLPIFKAGVGSAVNDTTRQVGGALGVAVIGSVLATTYGNQIGDFLSGLGLPLPQAAVESAQNSIGAIKSGLVPKLQEMGLSEQAASVNAEANSAFVSAVHWGVLTAAVATFLGVVMVLLFLPARPRFDDVAEQEEEFVGEHAADLLTD
;
A
#
# COMPACT_ATOMS: atom_id res chain seq x y z
N VAL A 1 17.74 -6.11 -21.90
CA VAL A 1 18.16 -6.78 -23.15
C VAL A 1 18.30 -8.28 -22.91
N ILE A 2 19.12 -8.77 -21.97
CA ILE A 2 19.34 -10.21 -21.69
C ILE A 2 18.03 -10.95 -21.42
N VAL A 3 17.15 -10.42 -20.57
CA VAL A 3 15.84 -11.01 -20.23
C VAL A 3 14.91 -11.10 -21.45
N LEU A 4 14.90 -10.08 -22.31
CA LEU A 4 14.10 -10.09 -23.52
C LEU A 4 14.57 -11.15 -24.51
N LEU A 5 15.89 -11.22 -24.74
CA LEU A 5 16.48 -12.24 -25.63
C LEU A 5 16.25 -13.64 -25.09
N SER A 6 16.50 -13.87 -23.79
CA SER A 6 16.24 -15.17 -23.16
C SER A 6 14.76 -15.56 -23.24
N GLY A 7 13.84 -14.60 -23.05
CA GLY A 7 12.39 -14.84 -23.11
C GLY A 7 11.93 -15.33 -24.47
N ILE A 8 12.47 -14.77 -25.56
CA ILE A 8 12.10 -15.19 -26.94
C ILE A 8 12.48 -16.66 -27.20
N PHE A 9 13.59 -17.13 -26.63
CA PHE A 9 14.09 -18.50 -26.87
C PHE A 9 13.61 -19.53 -25.85
N LEU A 10 13.32 -19.11 -24.61
CA LEU A 10 13.03 -20.02 -23.50
C LEU A 10 11.55 -20.12 -23.15
N ILE A 11 10.72 -19.11 -23.51
CA ILE A 11 9.30 -19.11 -23.16
C ILE A 11 8.50 -19.69 -24.35
N PRO A 12 7.81 -20.83 -24.18
CA PRO A 12 6.93 -21.36 -25.20
C PRO A 12 5.77 -20.38 -25.44
N THR A 13 5.33 -20.27 -26.69
CA THR A 13 4.20 -19.44 -27.06
C THR A 13 2.92 -20.04 -26.46
N SER A 14 2.35 -19.38 -25.45
CA SER A 14 1.03 -19.71 -24.91
C SER A 14 0.02 -18.74 -25.49
N LYS A 15 -0.97 -19.28 -26.20
CA LYS A 15 -2.14 -18.55 -26.68
C LYS A 15 -3.37 -19.20 -26.08
N ASP A 16 -4.23 -18.39 -25.47
CA ASP A 16 -5.58 -18.82 -25.12
C ASP A 16 -6.46 -18.64 -26.38
N PRO A 17 -6.99 -19.73 -26.98
CA PRO A 17 -7.88 -19.65 -28.13
C PRO A 17 -9.19 -18.90 -27.82
N SER A 18 -9.60 -18.92 -26.56
CA SER A 18 -10.82 -18.25 -26.06
C SER A 18 -10.56 -16.87 -25.50
N ALA A 19 -9.40 -16.24 -25.85
CA ALA A 19 -9.01 -14.91 -25.33
C ALA A 19 -10.20 -13.95 -25.31
N PRO A 20 -10.69 -13.55 -24.13
CA PRO A 20 -11.87 -12.70 -24.03
C PRO A 20 -11.59 -11.34 -24.66
N ARG A 21 -12.63 -10.71 -25.23
CA ARG A 21 -12.52 -9.35 -25.75
C ARG A 21 -12.12 -8.38 -24.64
N LEU A 22 -11.29 -7.40 -24.98
CA LEU A 22 -10.95 -6.33 -24.05
C LEU A 22 -12.23 -5.60 -23.61
N ASP A 23 -12.32 -5.26 -22.33
CA ASP A 23 -13.37 -4.41 -21.78
C ASP A 23 -12.87 -2.96 -21.58
N PRO A 24 -12.96 -2.10 -22.60
CA PRO A 24 -12.51 -0.73 -22.49
C PRO A 24 -13.37 0.12 -21.55
N ILE A 25 -14.63 -0.25 -21.34
CA ILE A 25 -15.55 0.49 -20.47
C ILE A 25 -15.20 0.21 -19.02
N GLY A 26 -15.03 -1.04 -18.63
CA GLY A 26 -14.57 -1.42 -17.29
C GLY A 26 -13.21 -0.81 -16.98
N ALA A 27 -12.27 -0.87 -17.92
CA ALA A 27 -10.95 -0.25 -17.76
C ALA A 27 -11.04 1.26 -17.53
N LEU A 28 -11.82 2.01 -18.29
CA LEU A 28 -11.99 3.45 -18.12
C LEU A 28 -12.67 3.79 -16.79
N LEU A 29 -13.71 3.07 -16.40
CA LEU A 29 -14.41 3.28 -15.14
C LEU A 29 -13.47 3.07 -13.94
N SER A 30 -12.67 2.00 -13.96
CA SER A 30 -11.72 1.70 -12.88
C SER A 30 -10.57 2.71 -12.82
N ILE A 31 -9.97 3.07 -13.95
CA ILE A 31 -8.85 4.03 -14.02
C ILE A 31 -9.30 5.41 -13.55
N ILE A 32 -10.38 5.95 -14.13
CA ILE A 32 -10.86 7.30 -13.81
C ILE A 32 -11.39 7.34 -12.36
N GLY A 33 -12.14 6.30 -11.96
CA GLY A 33 -12.69 6.22 -10.61
C GLY A 33 -11.60 6.19 -9.53
N LEU A 34 -10.57 5.36 -9.71
CA LEU A 34 -9.44 5.28 -8.78
C LEU A 34 -8.61 6.56 -8.81
N ALA A 35 -8.32 7.13 -9.99
CA ALA A 35 -7.57 8.37 -10.11
C ALA A 35 -8.25 9.54 -9.39
N LEU A 36 -9.56 9.70 -9.55
CA LEU A 36 -10.34 10.76 -8.88
C LEU A 36 -10.40 10.54 -7.38
N LEU A 37 -10.56 9.31 -6.92
CA LEU A 37 -10.55 8.99 -5.49
C LEU A 37 -9.20 9.31 -4.85
N LEU A 38 -8.10 8.87 -5.47
CA LEU A 38 -6.75 9.15 -4.99
C LEU A 38 -6.44 10.65 -5.01
N PHE A 39 -6.83 11.35 -6.09
CA PHE A 39 -6.67 12.79 -6.21
C PHE A 39 -7.41 13.53 -5.08
N ALA A 40 -8.67 13.14 -4.81
CA ALA A 40 -9.45 13.75 -3.73
C ALA A 40 -8.77 13.55 -2.36
N ILE A 41 -8.22 12.37 -2.08
CA ILE A 41 -7.53 12.08 -0.82
C ILE A 41 -6.22 12.87 -0.71
N ILE A 42 -5.42 12.94 -1.77
CA ILE A 42 -4.14 13.64 -1.78
C ILE A 42 -4.31 15.15 -1.63
N GLU A 43 -5.34 15.72 -2.27
CA GLU A 43 -5.60 17.16 -2.23
C GLU A 43 -6.44 17.59 -1.01
N ALA A 44 -7.02 16.65 -0.26
CA ALA A 44 -7.86 16.94 0.90
C ALA A 44 -7.17 17.81 1.97
N PRO A 45 -5.87 17.62 2.31
CA PRO A 45 -5.18 18.49 3.26
C PRO A 45 -5.13 19.95 2.83
N HIS A 46 -5.01 20.21 1.52
CA HIS A 46 -4.96 21.55 0.93
C HIS A 46 -6.33 22.20 0.77
N ASN A 47 -7.26 21.45 0.17
CA ASN A 47 -8.58 21.97 -0.15
C ASN A 47 -9.56 21.95 1.04
N GLY A 48 -9.21 21.22 2.11
CA GLY A 48 -10.10 20.88 3.22
C GLY A 48 -10.89 19.60 2.95
N TRP A 49 -10.97 18.72 3.94
CA TRP A 49 -11.68 17.43 3.87
C TRP A 49 -13.18 17.57 3.59
N GLY A 50 -13.81 18.65 4.07
CA GLY A 50 -15.24 18.97 3.86
C GLY A 50 -15.53 19.87 2.66
N SER A 51 -14.53 20.23 1.86
CA SER A 51 -14.73 21.13 0.73
C SER A 51 -15.54 20.49 -0.39
N SER A 52 -16.27 21.31 -1.14
CA SER A 52 -17.05 20.85 -2.29
C SER A 52 -16.17 20.20 -3.38
N LYS A 53 -14.90 20.62 -3.49
CA LYS A 53 -13.93 20.03 -4.44
C LYS A 53 -13.57 18.61 -4.00
N THR A 54 -13.14 18.43 -2.75
CA THR A 54 -12.74 17.12 -2.21
C THR A 54 -13.93 16.14 -2.23
N LEU A 55 -15.10 16.57 -1.75
CA LEU A 55 -16.30 15.74 -1.76
C LEU A 55 -16.79 15.46 -3.19
N GLY A 56 -16.66 16.41 -4.11
CA GLY A 56 -17.06 16.25 -5.51
C GLY A 56 -16.18 15.21 -6.23
N TYR A 57 -14.85 15.36 -6.19
CA TYR A 57 -13.92 14.40 -6.80
C TYR A 57 -13.99 13.02 -6.13
N GLY A 58 -14.03 12.97 -4.80
CA GLY A 58 -14.14 11.73 -4.05
C GLY A 58 -15.48 11.01 -4.31
N GLY A 59 -16.58 11.74 -4.29
CA GLY A 59 -17.91 11.19 -4.59
C GLY A 59 -18.03 10.68 -6.02
N LEU A 60 -17.50 11.42 -7.01
CA LEU A 60 -17.47 10.98 -8.39
C LEU A 60 -16.58 9.75 -8.57
N GLY A 61 -15.40 9.74 -7.93
CA GLY A 61 -14.50 8.58 -7.94
C GLY A 61 -15.17 7.32 -7.38
N ILE A 62 -15.84 7.42 -6.24
CA ILE A 62 -16.60 6.30 -5.64
C ILE A 62 -17.76 5.87 -6.56
N ALA A 63 -18.50 6.81 -7.13
CA ALA A 63 -19.60 6.51 -8.04
C ALA A 63 -19.12 5.73 -9.28
N LEU A 64 -17.97 6.12 -9.87
CA LEU A 64 -17.39 5.42 -11.00
C LEU A 64 -16.88 4.02 -10.63
N LEU A 65 -16.29 3.85 -9.43
CA LEU A 65 -15.87 2.53 -8.94
C LEU A 65 -17.07 1.60 -8.66
N ILE A 66 -18.16 2.13 -8.13
CA ILE A 66 -19.43 1.38 -8.01
C ILE A 66 -19.96 1.04 -9.41
N GLY A 67 -19.93 2.00 -10.33
CA GLY A 67 -20.29 1.78 -11.73
C GLY A 67 -19.46 0.67 -12.38
N PHE A 68 -18.15 0.63 -12.11
CA PHE A 68 -17.25 -0.45 -12.53
C PHE A 68 -17.70 -1.82 -11.99
N ILE A 69 -17.97 -1.93 -10.69
CA ILE A 69 -18.43 -3.20 -10.10
C ILE A 69 -19.75 -3.66 -10.72
N VAL A 70 -20.70 -2.74 -10.93
CA VAL A 70 -22.00 -3.05 -11.55
C VAL A 70 -21.84 -3.45 -13.02
N TRP A 71 -20.92 -2.79 -13.74
CA TRP A 71 -20.60 -3.12 -15.12
C TRP A 71 -20.00 -4.52 -15.25
N GLU A 72 -18.96 -4.81 -14.48
CA GLU A 72 -18.31 -6.13 -14.45
C GLU A 72 -19.28 -7.26 -14.06
N ALA A 73 -20.22 -6.98 -13.15
CA ALA A 73 -21.25 -7.97 -12.74
C ALA A 73 -22.28 -8.28 -13.83
N LYS A 74 -22.41 -7.41 -14.85
CA LYS A 74 -23.40 -7.54 -15.94
C LYS A 74 -22.78 -7.78 -17.31
N SER A 75 -21.46 -7.63 -17.42
CA SER A 75 -20.75 -7.83 -18.70
C SER A 75 -20.69 -9.31 -19.07
N ASP A 76 -20.91 -9.63 -20.35
CA ASP A 76 -20.74 -11.00 -20.87
C ASP A 76 -19.25 -11.42 -20.91
N HIS A 77 -18.34 -10.43 -20.97
CA HIS A 77 -16.90 -10.65 -21.01
C HIS A 77 -16.22 -9.75 -19.97
N PRO A 78 -16.41 -10.00 -18.65
CA PRO A 78 -15.84 -9.16 -17.61
C PRO A 78 -14.33 -9.28 -17.59
N MET A 79 -13.63 -8.12 -17.43
CA MET A 79 -12.18 -8.10 -17.18
C MET A 79 -11.87 -8.68 -15.79
N LEU A 80 -12.74 -8.41 -14.82
CA LEU A 80 -12.68 -8.90 -13.47
C LEU A 80 -14.00 -9.58 -13.08
N ASP A 81 -13.99 -10.90 -13.00
CA ASP A 81 -15.15 -11.64 -12.51
C ASP A 81 -15.37 -11.36 -11.00
N VAL A 82 -16.27 -10.44 -10.71
CA VAL A 82 -16.60 -10.03 -9.34
C VAL A 82 -17.19 -11.14 -8.49
N THR A 83 -17.61 -12.26 -9.10
CA THR A 83 -18.14 -13.41 -8.36
C THR A 83 -17.07 -14.09 -7.50
N PHE A 84 -15.78 -13.98 -7.87
CA PHE A 84 -14.68 -14.51 -7.05
C PHE A 84 -14.62 -13.87 -5.67
N PHE A 85 -15.05 -12.62 -5.54
CA PHE A 85 -15.12 -11.96 -4.24
C PHE A 85 -16.22 -12.50 -3.32
N LYS A 86 -17.12 -13.35 -3.82
CA LYS A 86 -18.05 -14.10 -2.96
C LYS A 86 -17.36 -15.26 -2.24
N LYS A 87 -16.22 -15.74 -2.74
CA LYS A 87 -15.42 -16.77 -2.08
C LYS A 87 -14.63 -16.13 -0.93
N ALA A 88 -14.94 -16.49 0.31
CA ALA A 88 -14.34 -15.92 1.51
C ALA A 88 -12.80 -16.03 1.51
N ARG A 89 -12.25 -17.16 1.03
CA ARG A 89 -10.81 -17.39 0.90
C ARG A 89 -10.15 -16.38 -0.04
N PHE A 90 -10.74 -16.15 -1.21
CA PHE A 90 -10.23 -15.20 -2.20
C PHE A 90 -10.23 -13.78 -1.65
N THR A 91 -11.37 -13.33 -1.12
CA THR A 91 -11.55 -11.97 -0.60
C THR A 91 -10.66 -11.69 0.60
N ALA A 92 -10.55 -12.63 1.55
CA ALA A 92 -9.68 -12.46 2.71
C ALA A 92 -8.21 -12.41 2.32
N ALA A 93 -7.76 -13.23 1.36
CA ALA A 93 -6.40 -13.23 0.88
C ALA A 93 -6.06 -11.95 0.08
N ALA A 94 -6.93 -11.57 -0.86
CA ALA A 94 -6.77 -10.32 -1.63
C ALA A 94 -6.77 -9.08 -0.72
N GLY A 95 -7.69 -9.04 0.24
CA GLY A 95 -7.73 -7.97 1.25
C GLY A 95 -6.49 -7.93 2.13
N ALA A 96 -5.95 -9.08 2.57
CA ALA A 96 -4.70 -9.15 3.32
C ALA A 96 -3.53 -8.58 2.50
N ILE A 97 -3.43 -8.91 1.21
CA ILE A 97 -2.43 -8.35 0.30
C ILE A 97 -2.60 -6.84 0.19
N THR A 98 -3.82 -6.36 -0.06
CA THR A 98 -4.12 -4.92 -0.16
C THR A 98 -3.67 -4.17 1.10
N LEU A 99 -4.01 -4.66 2.29
CA LEU A 99 -3.69 -4.01 3.57
C LEU A 99 -2.20 -4.05 3.91
N VAL A 100 -1.49 -5.14 3.57
CA VAL A 100 -0.03 -5.21 3.70
C VAL A 100 0.65 -4.19 2.78
N PHE A 101 0.24 -4.12 1.52
CA PHE A 101 0.83 -3.17 0.58
C PHE A 101 0.47 -1.72 0.91
N PHE A 102 -0.77 -1.46 1.40
CA PHE A 102 -1.16 -0.18 1.96
C PHE A 102 -0.19 0.28 3.05
N SER A 103 0.04 -0.58 4.02
CA SER A 103 0.91 -0.26 5.16
C SER A 103 2.37 -0.17 4.76
N MET A 104 2.84 -1.04 3.85
CA MET A 104 4.21 -1.03 3.35
C MET A 104 4.54 0.28 2.63
N PHE A 105 3.80 0.59 1.57
CA PHE A 105 4.12 1.75 0.75
C PHE A 105 3.92 3.06 1.52
N GLY A 106 2.85 3.15 2.32
CA GLY A 106 2.63 4.31 3.17
C GLY A 106 3.73 4.50 4.22
N SER A 107 4.14 3.42 4.90
CA SER A 107 5.23 3.50 5.90
C SER A 107 6.59 3.77 5.29
N LEU A 108 6.91 3.16 4.13
CA LEU A 108 8.16 3.45 3.42
C LEU A 108 8.22 4.91 2.95
N PHE A 109 7.08 5.48 2.51
CA PHE A 109 6.98 6.89 2.17
C PHE A 109 7.29 7.79 3.37
N LEU A 110 6.71 7.52 4.55
CA LEU A 110 7.00 8.26 5.79
C LEU A 110 8.47 8.13 6.21
N LEU A 111 8.97 6.90 6.24
CA LEU A 111 10.33 6.61 6.70
C LEU A 111 11.41 7.20 5.79
N THR A 112 11.16 7.22 4.47
CA THR A 112 12.08 7.86 3.53
C THR A 112 12.21 9.35 3.83
N GLN A 113 11.11 10.03 4.09
CA GLN A 113 11.12 11.44 4.46
C GLN A 113 11.74 11.67 5.85
N TYR A 114 11.41 10.82 6.83
CA TYR A 114 12.00 10.89 8.16
C TYR A 114 13.53 10.74 8.11
N PHE A 115 14.05 9.77 7.36
CA PHE A 115 15.49 9.59 7.18
C PHE A 115 16.16 10.79 6.53
N GLN A 116 15.56 11.38 5.51
CA GLN A 116 16.17 12.46 4.76
C GLN A 116 15.99 13.83 5.43
N PHE A 117 14.80 14.13 5.92
CA PHE A 117 14.52 15.45 6.46
C PHE A 117 14.78 15.57 7.96
N VAL A 118 14.48 14.55 8.77
CA VAL A 118 14.70 14.63 10.22
C VAL A 118 16.11 14.19 10.57
N LEU A 119 16.54 13.01 10.14
CA LEU A 119 17.87 12.48 10.45
C LEU A 119 18.99 13.01 9.53
N GLY A 120 18.65 13.74 8.45
CA GLY A 120 19.61 14.36 7.54
C GLY A 120 20.41 13.40 6.67
N TYR A 121 19.92 12.16 6.45
CA TYR A 121 20.61 11.20 5.61
C TYR A 121 20.49 11.55 4.13
N SER A 122 21.57 11.35 3.37
CA SER A 122 21.50 11.45 1.91
C SER A 122 20.60 10.36 1.32
N PRO A 123 20.09 10.51 0.08
CA PRO A 123 19.30 9.47 -0.59
C PRO A 123 20.02 8.11 -0.65
N LEU A 124 21.33 8.12 -0.91
CA LEU A 124 22.13 6.89 -0.91
C LEU A 124 22.20 6.25 0.49
N GLN A 125 22.44 7.05 1.52
CA GLN A 125 22.47 6.56 2.91
C GLN A 125 21.12 6.00 3.33
N THR A 126 20.03 6.61 2.91
CA THR A 126 18.67 6.11 3.14
C THR A 126 18.47 4.76 2.46
N GLY A 127 18.84 4.64 1.17
CA GLY A 127 18.73 3.38 0.42
C GLY A 127 19.52 2.24 1.06
N VAL A 128 20.78 2.49 1.45
CA VAL A 128 21.62 1.49 2.13
C VAL A 128 21.00 1.03 3.46
N ARG A 129 20.38 1.94 4.23
CA ARG A 129 19.73 1.62 5.50
C ARG A 129 18.41 0.86 5.32
N MET A 130 17.84 0.82 4.12
CA MET A 130 16.69 0.00 3.77
C MET A 130 17.06 -1.42 3.29
N ILE A 131 18.34 -1.69 2.95
CA ILE A 131 18.80 -3.03 2.52
C ILE A 131 18.42 -4.13 3.52
N PRO A 132 18.62 -3.99 4.84
CA PRO A 132 18.28 -5.03 5.80
C PRO A 132 16.80 -5.42 5.76
N PHE A 133 15.89 -4.49 5.49
CA PHE A 133 14.46 -4.79 5.29
C PHE A 133 14.26 -5.78 4.12
N ALA A 134 14.90 -5.54 2.98
CA ALA A 134 14.82 -6.43 1.83
C ALA A 134 15.46 -7.80 2.10
N LEU A 135 16.58 -7.84 2.83
CA LEU A 135 17.27 -9.10 3.18
C LEU A 135 16.41 -9.99 4.09
N VAL A 136 15.77 -9.42 5.12
CA VAL A 136 14.87 -10.19 5.99
C VAL A 136 13.70 -10.74 5.18
N MET A 137 13.09 -9.92 4.32
CA MET A 137 12.00 -10.37 3.49
C MET A 137 12.42 -11.51 2.54
N MET A 138 13.62 -11.40 1.94
CA MET A 138 14.19 -12.43 1.06
C MET A 138 14.37 -13.77 1.77
N VAL A 139 14.69 -13.77 3.06
CA VAL A 139 14.85 -14.98 3.88
C VAL A 139 13.51 -15.50 4.39
N VAL A 140 12.65 -14.62 4.88
CA VAL A 140 11.39 -15.02 5.56
C VAL A 140 10.33 -15.47 4.54
N ALA A 141 10.27 -14.87 3.35
CA ALA A 141 9.25 -15.23 2.36
C ALA A 141 9.33 -16.71 1.92
N PRO A 142 10.49 -17.30 1.59
CA PRO A 142 10.58 -18.74 1.33
C PRO A 142 10.30 -19.61 2.56
N LEU A 143 10.69 -19.15 3.75
CA LEU A 143 10.44 -19.88 5.00
C LEU A 143 8.94 -19.92 5.34
N SER A 144 8.15 -18.96 4.89
CA SER A 144 6.71 -18.91 5.13
C SER A 144 5.99 -20.16 4.63
N SER A 145 6.46 -20.79 3.53
CA SER A 145 5.89 -22.03 3.01
C SER A 145 6.01 -23.19 4.01
N LYS A 146 7.11 -23.30 4.74
CA LYS A 146 7.29 -24.30 5.81
C LYS A 146 6.35 -24.02 6.99
N VAL A 147 6.13 -22.74 7.33
CA VAL A 147 5.20 -22.34 8.38
C VAL A 147 3.77 -22.68 7.98
N VAL A 148 3.40 -22.45 6.71
CA VAL A 148 2.09 -22.81 6.16
C VAL A 148 1.85 -24.32 6.22
N GLN A 149 2.84 -25.14 5.86
CA GLN A 149 2.72 -26.60 5.92
C GLN A 149 2.40 -27.09 7.35
N ARG A 150 2.94 -26.43 8.37
CA ARG A 150 2.76 -26.82 9.77
C ARG A 150 1.52 -26.21 10.42
N PHE A 151 1.22 -24.95 10.17
CA PHE A 151 0.18 -24.19 10.88
C PHE A 151 -1.00 -23.77 9.98
N GLY A 152 -0.88 -23.95 8.67
CA GLY A 152 -1.87 -23.53 7.68
C GLY A 152 -1.75 -22.04 7.31
N SER A 153 -2.38 -21.69 6.18
CA SER A 153 -2.33 -20.32 5.62
C SER A 153 -2.94 -19.28 6.56
N LYS A 154 -4.05 -19.58 7.20
CA LYS A 154 -4.76 -18.68 8.12
C LYS A 154 -3.86 -18.15 9.24
N ILE A 155 -3.23 -19.05 9.98
CA ILE A 155 -2.39 -18.68 11.13
C ILE A 155 -1.14 -17.97 10.64
N THR A 156 -0.52 -18.44 9.57
CA THR A 156 0.70 -17.83 9.01
C THR A 156 0.46 -16.39 8.57
N VAL A 157 -0.61 -16.13 7.82
CA VAL A 157 -0.96 -14.78 7.35
C VAL A 157 -1.36 -13.87 8.52
N ALA A 158 -2.16 -14.38 9.47
CA ALA A 158 -2.56 -13.62 10.65
C ALA A 158 -1.35 -13.24 11.53
N CYS A 159 -0.42 -14.17 11.75
CA CYS A 159 0.84 -13.90 12.47
C CYS A 159 1.71 -12.89 11.72
N GLY A 160 1.81 -13.01 10.39
CA GLY A 160 2.54 -12.08 9.55
C GLY A 160 1.98 -10.65 9.66
N LEU A 161 0.68 -10.47 9.47
CA LEU A 161 0.00 -9.18 9.65
C LEU A 161 0.12 -8.66 11.08
N GLY A 162 0.05 -9.54 12.09
CA GLY A 162 0.26 -9.20 13.49
C GLY A 162 1.68 -8.65 13.76
N LEU A 163 2.71 -9.27 13.17
CA LEU A 163 4.09 -8.76 13.24
C LEU A 163 4.24 -7.40 12.57
N VAL A 164 3.61 -7.20 11.40
CA VAL A 164 3.57 -5.88 10.76
C VAL A 164 2.92 -4.85 11.67
N THR A 165 1.76 -5.18 12.26
CA THR A 165 1.04 -4.30 13.19
C THR A 165 1.91 -3.91 14.38
N ILE A 166 2.57 -4.89 15.04
CA ILE A 166 3.46 -4.64 16.17
C ILE A 166 4.67 -3.80 15.74
N GLY A 167 5.26 -4.10 14.58
CA GLY A 167 6.35 -3.31 14.00
C GLY A 167 5.96 -1.85 13.80
N LEU A 168 4.79 -1.59 13.23
CA LEU A 168 4.24 -0.25 13.02
C LEU A 168 3.93 0.46 14.36
N LEU A 169 3.26 -0.21 15.29
CA LEU A 169 2.97 0.36 16.61
C LEU A 169 4.25 0.72 17.37
N SER A 170 5.30 -0.09 17.23
CA SER A 170 6.59 0.23 17.84
C SER A 170 7.22 1.51 17.29
N MET A 171 6.90 1.89 16.03
CA MET A 171 7.39 3.13 15.40
C MET A 171 6.78 4.40 16.00
N VAL A 172 5.66 4.32 16.72
CA VAL A 172 5.10 5.44 17.51
C VAL A 172 6.07 5.95 18.58
N GLY A 173 7.06 5.14 18.98
CA GLY A 173 8.12 5.55 19.90
C GLY A 173 9.35 6.21 19.25
N LEU A 174 9.33 6.52 17.94
CA LEU A 174 10.42 7.23 17.26
C LEU A 174 10.47 8.69 17.72
N GLN A 175 11.68 9.23 17.84
CA GLN A 175 11.95 10.61 18.25
C GLN A 175 12.83 11.30 17.20
N VAL A 176 12.99 12.61 17.32
CA VAL A 176 13.81 13.42 16.39
C VAL A 176 15.27 12.93 16.32
N ASP A 177 15.79 12.43 17.43
CA ASP A 177 17.18 11.99 17.64
C ASP A 177 17.32 10.46 17.76
N SER A 178 16.28 9.69 17.38
CA SER A 178 16.34 8.23 17.45
C SER A 178 17.52 7.67 16.66
N PRO A 179 18.38 6.85 17.29
CA PRO A 179 19.49 6.22 16.60
C PRO A 179 18.98 5.19 15.59
N TYR A 180 19.75 4.93 14.54
CA TYR A 180 19.37 3.96 13.51
C TYR A 180 19.11 2.56 14.08
N SER A 181 19.82 2.14 15.13
CA SER A 181 19.59 0.86 15.82
C SER A 181 18.13 0.70 16.29
N ASP A 182 17.53 1.79 16.70
CA ASP A 182 16.14 1.83 17.17
C ASP A 182 15.14 1.63 16.03
N ILE A 183 15.46 2.17 14.87
CA ILE A 183 14.64 2.02 13.66
C ILE A 183 14.86 0.63 13.04
N PHE A 184 16.10 0.13 13.10
CA PHE A 184 16.52 -1.12 12.49
C PHE A 184 15.66 -2.32 12.95
N TRP A 185 15.54 -2.59 14.25
CA TRP A 185 14.77 -3.74 14.72
C TRP A 185 13.27 -3.64 14.40
N ARG A 186 12.73 -2.42 14.39
CA ARG A 186 11.33 -2.14 13.99
C ARG A 186 11.09 -2.47 12.53
N LEU A 187 12.03 -2.08 11.65
CA LEU A 187 12.01 -2.45 10.25
C LEU A 187 12.13 -3.97 10.05
N MET A 188 12.99 -4.66 10.83
CA MET A 188 13.14 -6.12 10.75
C MET A 188 11.84 -6.82 11.10
N LEU A 189 11.17 -6.37 12.16
CA LEU A 189 9.90 -6.94 12.61
C LEU A 189 8.81 -6.77 11.53
N MET A 190 8.70 -5.57 10.96
CA MET A 190 7.77 -5.28 9.88
C MET A 190 8.07 -6.13 8.64
N SER A 191 9.33 -6.22 8.24
CA SER A 191 9.77 -7.01 7.08
C SER A 191 9.51 -8.51 7.25
N ALA A 192 9.77 -9.05 8.44
CA ALA A 192 9.48 -10.46 8.75
C ALA A 192 7.98 -10.75 8.65
N GLY A 193 7.14 -9.86 9.19
CA GLY A 193 5.69 -9.97 9.08
C GLY A 193 5.20 -9.95 7.63
N MET A 194 5.78 -9.09 6.80
CA MET A 194 5.46 -9.03 5.38
C MET A 194 5.86 -10.30 4.63
N GLY A 195 7.07 -10.81 4.89
CA GLY A 195 7.55 -12.08 4.30
C GLY A 195 6.63 -13.25 4.65
N LEU A 196 6.13 -13.30 5.89
CA LEU A 196 5.16 -14.33 6.31
C LEU A 196 3.77 -14.16 5.68
N THR A 197 3.39 -12.95 5.26
CA THR A 197 2.06 -12.68 4.72
C THR A 197 1.99 -12.86 3.21
N MET A 198 2.98 -12.32 2.47
CA MET A 198 2.87 -12.15 1.02
C MET A 198 2.76 -13.46 0.25
N ALA A 199 3.65 -14.42 0.50
CA ALA A 199 3.66 -15.67 -0.25
C ALA A 199 2.40 -16.51 0.03
N PRO A 200 2.00 -16.76 1.30
CA PRO A 200 0.78 -17.54 1.57
C PRO A 200 -0.52 -16.86 1.14
N ALA A 201 -0.59 -15.53 1.19
CA ALA A 201 -1.76 -14.81 0.72
C ALA A 201 -1.89 -14.91 -0.82
N THR A 202 -0.77 -14.75 -1.56
CA THR A 202 -0.74 -14.95 -3.01
C THR A 202 -1.14 -16.37 -3.39
N GLU A 203 -0.58 -17.39 -2.71
CA GLU A 203 -0.96 -18.79 -2.91
C GLU A 203 -2.46 -19.02 -2.63
N SER A 204 -3.01 -18.34 -1.61
CA SER A 204 -4.43 -18.43 -1.30
C SER A 204 -5.33 -17.78 -2.35
N VAL A 205 -4.90 -16.67 -2.98
CA VAL A 205 -5.61 -16.06 -4.12
C VAL A 205 -5.57 -17.00 -5.31
N MET A 206 -4.38 -17.44 -5.72
CA MET A 206 -4.20 -18.30 -6.90
C MET A 206 -4.88 -19.65 -6.75
N GLY A 207 -4.75 -20.28 -5.58
CA GLY A 207 -5.38 -21.58 -5.27
C GLY A 207 -6.89 -21.51 -4.95
N SER A 208 -7.53 -20.34 -5.12
CA SER A 208 -8.99 -20.20 -5.06
C SER A 208 -9.64 -20.19 -6.43
N LEU A 209 -8.84 -20.29 -7.49
CA LEU A 209 -9.27 -20.19 -8.87
C LEU A 209 -8.87 -21.45 -9.65
N PRO A 210 -9.68 -21.90 -10.62
CA PRO A 210 -9.29 -22.94 -11.55
C PRO A 210 -8.03 -22.58 -12.34
N ILE A 211 -7.25 -23.56 -12.75
CA ILE A 211 -5.96 -23.37 -13.44
C ILE A 211 -6.13 -22.54 -14.73
N PHE A 212 -7.19 -22.76 -15.49
CA PHE A 212 -7.46 -22.00 -16.72
C PHE A 212 -7.78 -20.51 -16.48
N LYS A 213 -8.10 -20.11 -15.23
CA LYS A 213 -8.28 -18.70 -14.80
C LYS A 213 -7.05 -18.14 -14.04
N ALA A 214 -5.89 -18.80 -14.09
CA ALA A 214 -4.68 -18.36 -13.41
C ALA A 214 -4.23 -16.94 -13.84
N GLY A 215 -4.44 -16.56 -15.09
CA GLY A 215 -4.18 -15.20 -15.59
C GLY A 215 -5.00 -14.14 -14.87
N VAL A 216 -6.28 -14.40 -14.63
CA VAL A 216 -7.17 -13.51 -13.84
C VAL A 216 -6.69 -13.42 -12.40
N GLY A 217 -6.32 -14.55 -11.79
CA GLY A 217 -5.77 -14.57 -10.43
C GLY A 217 -4.51 -13.72 -10.28
N SER A 218 -3.59 -13.82 -11.27
CA SER A 218 -2.38 -12.99 -11.31
C SER A 218 -2.72 -11.51 -11.45
N ALA A 219 -3.63 -11.15 -12.36
CA ALA A 219 -4.05 -9.77 -12.57
C ALA A 219 -4.68 -9.16 -11.29
N VAL A 220 -5.56 -9.91 -10.61
CA VAL A 220 -6.15 -9.48 -9.33
C VAL A 220 -5.08 -9.32 -8.25
N ASN A 221 -4.15 -10.28 -8.13
CA ASN A 221 -3.06 -10.19 -7.15
C ASN A 221 -2.18 -8.95 -7.38
N ASP A 222 -1.87 -8.61 -8.61
CA ASP A 222 -1.08 -7.43 -8.93
C ASP A 222 -1.89 -6.13 -8.75
N THR A 223 -3.16 -6.12 -9.13
CA THR A 223 -4.06 -4.98 -8.92
C THR A 223 -4.25 -4.69 -7.43
N THR A 224 -4.46 -5.71 -6.59
CA THR A 224 -4.61 -5.53 -5.13
C THR A 224 -3.36 -4.94 -4.49
N ARG A 225 -2.16 -5.33 -4.96
CA ARG A 225 -0.88 -4.74 -4.53
C ARG A 225 -0.78 -3.27 -4.91
N GLN A 226 -1.08 -2.94 -6.16
CA GLN A 226 -0.96 -1.57 -6.68
C GLN A 226 -2.00 -0.65 -6.04
N VAL A 227 -3.26 -1.08 -5.96
CA VAL A 227 -4.33 -0.32 -5.30
C VAL A 227 -4.02 -0.12 -3.81
N GLY A 228 -3.59 -1.19 -3.13
CA GLY A 228 -3.15 -1.10 -1.74
C GLY A 228 -2.05 -0.06 -1.55
N GLY A 229 -0.99 -0.16 -2.36
CA GLY A 229 0.14 0.78 -2.30
C GLY A 229 -0.25 2.22 -2.58
N ALA A 230 -1.04 2.46 -3.62
CA ALA A 230 -1.50 3.81 -3.99
C ALA A 230 -2.37 4.43 -2.89
N LEU A 231 -3.34 3.68 -2.37
CA LEU A 231 -4.16 4.11 -1.24
C LEU A 231 -3.32 4.34 0.02
N GLY A 232 -2.33 3.49 0.28
CA GLY A 232 -1.42 3.63 1.41
C GLY A 232 -0.66 4.94 1.38
N VAL A 233 -0.03 5.26 0.26
CA VAL A 233 0.69 6.55 0.09
C VAL A 233 -0.28 7.73 0.17
N ALA A 234 -1.45 7.65 -0.47
CA ALA A 234 -2.42 8.74 -0.47
C ALA A 234 -2.98 9.02 0.93
N VAL A 235 -3.49 7.99 1.63
CA VAL A 235 -4.13 8.15 2.94
C VAL A 235 -3.11 8.51 4.00
N ILE A 236 -2.01 7.75 4.10
CA ILE A 236 -0.97 7.98 5.11
C ILE A 236 -0.25 9.31 4.86
N GLY A 237 0.01 9.64 3.58
CA GLY A 237 0.56 10.93 3.18
C GLY A 237 -0.36 12.11 3.52
N SER A 238 -1.66 11.96 3.33
CA SER A 238 -2.64 12.98 3.73
C SER A 238 -2.74 13.16 5.25
N VAL A 239 -2.65 12.07 6.02
CA VAL A 239 -2.58 12.14 7.49
C VAL A 239 -1.32 12.89 7.92
N LEU A 240 -0.16 12.56 7.31
CA LEU A 240 1.09 13.29 7.54
C LEU A 240 0.92 14.78 7.23
N ALA A 241 0.46 15.13 6.02
CA ALA A 241 0.33 16.51 5.56
C ALA A 241 -0.62 17.32 6.44
N THR A 242 -1.79 16.76 6.80
CA THR A 242 -2.77 17.43 7.68
C THR A 242 -2.17 17.69 9.06
N THR A 243 -1.58 16.66 9.68
CA THR A 243 -1.06 16.76 11.05
C THR A 243 0.12 17.73 11.11
N TYR A 244 1.08 17.57 10.19
CA TYR A 244 2.25 18.43 10.09
C TYR A 244 1.86 19.89 9.80
N GLY A 245 1.01 20.10 8.79
CA GLY A 245 0.59 21.43 8.34
C GLY A 245 -0.12 22.22 9.43
N ASN A 246 -1.02 21.57 10.20
CA ASN A 246 -1.71 22.21 11.31
C ASN A 246 -0.74 22.64 12.42
N GLN A 247 0.14 21.74 12.87
CA GLN A 247 1.10 22.05 13.94
C GLN A 247 2.07 23.17 13.54
N ILE A 248 2.58 23.14 12.31
CA ILE A 248 3.47 24.19 11.82
C ILE A 248 2.72 25.52 11.62
N GLY A 249 1.48 25.47 11.11
CA GLY A 249 0.66 26.67 10.96
C GLY A 249 0.40 27.38 12.28
N ASP A 250 0.01 26.63 13.31
CA ASP A 250 -0.23 27.14 14.66
C ASP A 250 1.04 27.72 15.26
N PHE A 251 2.16 27.03 15.13
CA PHE A 251 3.46 27.50 15.62
C PHE A 251 3.92 28.80 14.93
N LEU A 252 3.88 28.85 13.58
CA LEU A 252 4.32 30.03 12.83
C LEU A 252 3.43 31.25 13.11
N SER A 253 2.13 31.05 13.30
CA SER A 253 1.20 32.13 13.69
C SER A 253 1.50 32.69 15.07
N GLY A 254 1.98 31.84 16.00
CA GLY A 254 2.37 32.22 17.36
C GLY A 254 3.70 32.99 17.45
N LEU A 255 4.58 32.90 16.43
CA LEU A 255 5.87 33.58 16.42
C LEU A 255 5.75 35.10 16.27
N GLY A 256 4.63 35.63 15.79
CA GLY A 256 4.43 37.09 15.56
C GLY A 256 5.35 37.67 14.50
N LEU A 257 6.00 36.86 13.68
CA LEU A 257 6.87 37.34 12.59
C LEU A 257 6.00 37.71 11.37
N PRO A 258 6.31 38.80 10.67
CA PRO A 258 5.63 39.23 9.45
C PRO A 258 6.05 38.38 8.26
N LEU A 259 5.69 37.08 8.29
CA LEU A 259 6.01 36.16 7.22
C LEU A 259 5.01 36.31 6.06
N PRO A 260 5.48 36.31 4.80
CA PRO A 260 4.60 36.28 3.65
C PRO A 260 3.71 35.01 3.69
N GLN A 261 2.42 35.14 3.36
CA GLN A 261 1.47 34.04 3.38
C GLN A 261 1.95 32.84 2.55
N ALA A 262 2.53 33.09 1.36
CA ALA A 262 3.10 32.05 0.52
C ALA A 262 4.25 31.27 1.20
N ALA A 263 5.01 31.90 2.10
CA ALA A 263 6.07 31.23 2.86
C ALA A 263 5.48 30.35 3.95
N VAL A 264 4.42 30.80 4.62
CA VAL A 264 3.67 30.01 5.60
C VAL A 264 3.02 28.78 4.95
N GLU A 265 2.31 28.97 3.84
CA GLU A 265 1.70 27.90 3.06
C GLU A 265 2.76 26.88 2.59
N SER A 266 3.89 27.34 2.05
CA SER A 266 4.99 26.45 1.65
C SER A 266 5.56 25.66 2.83
N ALA A 267 5.69 26.29 4.00
CA ALA A 267 6.18 25.67 5.23
C ALA A 267 5.20 24.59 5.76
N GLN A 268 3.90 24.87 5.72
CA GLN A 268 2.84 23.91 6.10
C GLN A 268 2.81 22.70 5.18
N ASN A 269 3.14 22.88 3.91
CA ASN A 269 3.09 21.81 2.91
C ASN A 269 4.29 20.89 2.93
N SER A 270 5.44 21.32 3.43
CA SER A 270 6.67 20.54 3.38
C SER A 270 7.72 20.95 4.41
N ILE A 271 8.19 19.98 5.15
CA ILE A 271 9.38 20.14 6.01
C ILE A 271 10.62 20.54 5.18
N GLY A 272 10.70 20.04 3.93
CA GLY A 272 11.76 20.46 3.00
C GLY A 272 11.75 21.95 2.71
N ALA A 273 10.57 22.55 2.54
CA ALA A 273 10.44 24.01 2.32
C ALA A 273 10.89 24.81 3.54
N ILE A 274 10.68 24.33 4.75
CA ILE A 274 11.23 24.97 5.96
C ILE A 274 12.76 24.89 5.94
N LYS A 275 13.33 23.70 5.74
CA LYS A 275 14.78 23.49 5.85
C LYS A 275 15.59 24.14 4.74
N SER A 276 15.09 24.13 3.52
CA SER A 276 15.79 24.73 2.37
C SER A 276 15.41 26.18 2.05
N GLY A 277 14.28 26.65 2.58
CA GLY A 277 13.75 27.98 2.29
C GLY A 277 13.66 28.89 3.51
N LEU A 278 12.75 28.58 4.45
CA LEU A 278 12.44 29.50 5.56
C LEU A 278 13.59 29.63 6.55
N VAL A 279 14.24 28.53 6.95
CA VAL A 279 15.33 28.54 7.94
C VAL A 279 16.55 29.34 7.43
N PRO A 280 17.09 29.11 6.20
CA PRO A 280 18.17 29.93 5.67
C PRO A 280 17.81 31.41 5.58
N LYS A 281 16.59 31.75 5.15
CA LYS A 281 16.14 33.12 5.02
C LYS A 281 16.05 33.85 6.36
N LEU A 282 15.59 33.19 7.42
CA LEU A 282 15.58 33.71 8.77
C LEU A 282 17.03 33.99 9.27
N GLN A 283 17.98 33.10 8.95
CA GLN A 283 19.39 33.26 9.29
C GLN A 283 20.01 34.50 8.57
N GLU A 284 19.72 34.69 7.27
CA GLU A 284 20.15 35.86 6.49
C GLU A 284 19.59 37.14 7.07
N MET A 285 18.39 37.13 7.64
CA MET A 285 17.76 38.27 8.33
C MET A 285 18.32 38.55 9.74
N GLY A 286 19.29 37.74 10.21
CA GLY A 286 19.85 37.85 11.56
C GLY A 286 18.98 37.25 12.66
N LEU A 287 17.91 36.51 12.29
CA LEU A 287 16.96 35.87 13.21
C LEU A 287 17.36 34.41 13.50
N SER A 288 18.61 34.20 13.94
CA SER A 288 19.17 32.85 14.10
C SER A 288 18.48 32.04 15.18
N GLU A 289 18.01 32.67 16.26
CA GLU A 289 17.27 31.98 17.34
C GLU A 289 15.90 31.50 16.85
N GLN A 290 15.18 32.32 16.10
CA GLN A 290 13.91 31.97 15.47
C GLN A 290 14.08 30.87 14.41
N ALA A 291 15.16 30.94 13.63
CA ALA A 291 15.51 29.90 12.66
C ALA A 291 15.74 28.54 13.34
N ALA A 292 16.45 28.53 14.49
CA ALA A 292 16.67 27.32 15.26
C ALA A 292 15.36 26.76 15.85
N SER A 293 14.50 27.62 16.41
CA SER A 293 13.21 27.20 16.96
C SER A 293 12.28 26.67 15.88
N VAL A 294 12.20 27.30 14.71
CA VAL A 294 11.42 26.83 13.55
C VAL A 294 11.92 25.46 13.07
N ASN A 295 13.23 25.26 12.98
CA ASN A 295 13.80 23.97 12.58
C ASN A 295 13.53 22.86 13.61
N ALA A 296 13.61 23.17 14.91
CA ALA A 296 13.32 22.23 15.98
C ALA A 296 11.83 21.80 15.96
N GLU A 297 10.93 22.79 15.85
CA GLU A 297 9.50 22.54 15.77
C GLU A 297 9.12 21.77 14.50
N ALA A 298 9.72 22.08 13.35
CA ALA A 298 9.50 21.36 12.12
C ALA A 298 9.85 19.86 12.25
N ASN A 299 10.94 19.53 12.93
CA ASN A 299 11.32 18.15 13.20
C ASN A 299 10.32 17.47 14.15
N SER A 300 9.93 18.17 15.22
CA SER A 300 8.97 17.65 16.23
C SER A 300 7.59 17.40 15.61
N ALA A 301 7.07 18.38 14.88
CA ALA A 301 5.80 18.30 14.17
C ALA A 301 5.80 17.16 13.13
N PHE A 302 6.93 17.00 12.41
CA PHE A 302 7.06 15.93 11.44
C PHE A 302 7.05 14.53 12.12
N VAL A 303 7.78 14.36 13.20
CA VAL A 303 7.80 13.11 13.98
C VAL A 303 6.41 12.80 14.55
N SER A 304 5.71 13.81 15.09
CA SER A 304 4.32 13.66 15.53
C SER A 304 3.39 13.22 14.39
N ALA A 305 3.55 13.81 13.21
CA ALA A 305 2.79 13.42 12.02
C ALA A 305 3.13 12.00 11.54
N VAL A 306 4.40 11.57 11.64
CA VAL A 306 4.82 10.17 11.38
C VAL A 306 4.12 9.21 12.35
N HIS A 307 3.99 9.55 13.65
CA HIS A 307 3.27 8.72 14.61
C HIS A 307 1.81 8.47 14.19
N TRP A 308 1.09 9.50 13.77
CA TRP A 308 -0.28 9.35 13.27
C TRP A 308 -0.35 8.53 11.98
N GLY A 309 0.59 8.73 11.07
CA GLY A 309 0.69 7.96 9.83
C GLY A 309 0.94 6.46 10.07
N VAL A 310 1.90 6.10 10.94
CA VAL A 310 2.17 4.69 11.26
C VAL A 310 1.05 4.06 12.09
N LEU A 311 0.36 4.85 12.92
CA LEU A 311 -0.83 4.39 13.64
C LEU A 311 -1.96 4.04 12.67
N THR A 312 -2.19 4.88 11.65
CA THR A 312 -3.16 4.62 10.57
C THR A 312 -2.82 3.32 9.85
N ALA A 313 -1.53 3.11 9.50
CA ALA A 313 -1.05 1.87 8.90
C ALA A 313 -1.24 0.65 9.84
N ALA A 314 -0.99 0.81 11.14
CA ALA A 314 -1.16 -0.24 12.13
C ALA A 314 -2.63 -0.64 12.30
N VAL A 315 -3.54 0.32 12.32
CA VAL A 315 -4.99 0.05 12.35
C VAL A 315 -5.41 -0.73 11.11
N ALA A 316 -4.95 -0.35 9.92
CA ALA A 316 -5.26 -1.04 8.68
C ALA A 316 -4.77 -2.50 8.70
N THR A 317 -3.52 -2.76 9.13
CA THR A 317 -3.00 -4.13 9.24
C THR A 317 -3.69 -4.94 10.35
N PHE A 318 -4.06 -4.32 11.46
CA PHE A 318 -4.83 -4.98 12.51
C PHE A 318 -6.22 -5.41 12.02
N LEU A 319 -6.91 -4.56 11.26
CA LEU A 319 -8.17 -4.95 10.59
C LEU A 319 -7.94 -6.12 9.63
N GLY A 320 -6.78 -6.16 8.96
CA GLY A 320 -6.35 -7.30 8.15
C GLY A 320 -6.20 -8.59 8.97
N VAL A 321 -5.61 -8.52 10.17
CA VAL A 321 -5.53 -9.67 11.10
C VAL A 321 -6.92 -10.20 11.42
N VAL A 322 -7.83 -9.31 11.82
CA VAL A 322 -9.22 -9.67 12.16
C VAL A 322 -9.92 -10.31 10.96
N MET A 323 -9.80 -9.69 9.78
CA MET A 323 -10.40 -10.20 8.56
C MET A 323 -9.89 -11.60 8.21
N VAL A 324 -8.57 -11.84 8.29
CA VAL A 324 -7.95 -13.14 8.00
C VAL A 324 -8.41 -14.19 9.03
N LEU A 325 -8.47 -13.82 10.31
CA LEU A 325 -8.93 -14.74 11.36
C LEU A 325 -10.40 -15.11 11.23
N LEU A 326 -11.23 -14.25 10.69
CA LEU A 326 -12.65 -14.52 10.50
C LEU A 326 -12.93 -15.29 9.20
N PHE A 327 -12.29 -14.91 8.10
CA PHE A 327 -12.72 -15.32 6.76
C PHE A 327 -11.74 -16.23 6.03
N LEU A 328 -10.43 -16.26 6.37
CA LEU A 328 -9.50 -17.14 5.69
C LEU A 328 -9.60 -18.56 6.26
N PRO A 329 -9.83 -19.60 5.44
CA PRO A 329 -9.84 -21.00 5.91
C PRO A 329 -8.44 -21.46 6.35
N ALA A 330 -8.39 -22.32 7.36
CA ALA A 330 -7.12 -22.79 7.92
C ALA A 330 -6.33 -23.68 6.95
N ARG A 331 -7.03 -24.48 6.13
CA ARG A 331 -6.43 -25.35 5.11
C ARG A 331 -7.15 -25.15 3.78
N PRO A 332 -6.44 -25.24 2.65
CA PRO A 332 -7.10 -25.21 1.35
C PRO A 332 -8.05 -26.41 1.22
N ARG A 333 -9.31 -26.16 0.89
CA ARG A 333 -10.19 -27.18 0.32
C ARG A 333 -9.90 -27.20 -1.17
N PHE A 334 -9.20 -28.23 -1.62
CA PHE A 334 -8.93 -28.43 -3.05
C PHE A 334 -10.14 -29.02 -3.77
N ASP A 335 -11.10 -29.59 -3.03
CA ASP A 335 -12.26 -30.25 -3.57
C ASP A 335 -13.13 -29.34 -4.45
N ASP A 336 -13.38 -28.09 -4.01
CA ASP A 336 -14.21 -27.13 -4.75
C ASP A 336 -13.54 -26.67 -6.09
N VAL A 337 -12.22 -26.79 -6.20
CA VAL A 337 -11.47 -26.41 -7.42
C VAL A 337 -11.39 -27.61 -8.35
N ALA A 338 -11.20 -28.83 -7.80
CA ALA A 338 -11.17 -30.06 -8.56
C ALA A 338 -12.53 -30.34 -9.21
N GLU A 339 -13.64 -30.13 -8.48
CA GLU A 339 -14.99 -30.24 -9.06
C GLU A 339 -15.21 -29.29 -10.23
N GLN A 340 -14.74 -28.04 -10.15
CA GLN A 340 -14.85 -27.06 -11.25
C GLN A 340 -13.94 -27.41 -12.44
N GLU A 341 -12.80 -28.04 -12.20
CA GLU A 341 -11.91 -28.52 -13.27
C GLU A 341 -12.52 -29.75 -13.96
N GLU A 342 -13.11 -30.67 -13.21
CA GLU A 342 -13.82 -31.84 -13.77
C GLU A 342 -15.06 -31.42 -14.58
N GLU A 343 -15.84 -30.45 -14.10
CA GLU A 343 -16.99 -29.88 -14.81
C GLU A 343 -16.58 -29.23 -16.11
N PHE A 344 -15.50 -28.37 -16.08
CA PHE A 344 -14.97 -27.73 -17.27
C PHE A 344 -14.44 -28.73 -18.30
N VAL A 345 -13.67 -29.73 -17.86
CA VAL A 345 -13.16 -30.78 -18.75
C VAL A 345 -14.32 -31.61 -19.31
N GLY A 346 -15.34 -31.86 -18.52
CA GLY A 346 -16.54 -32.58 -18.96
C GLY A 346 -17.35 -31.83 -20.03
N GLU A 347 -17.54 -30.51 -19.86
CA GLU A 347 -18.24 -29.67 -20.83
C GLU A 347 -17.47 -29.49 -22.14
N HIS A 348 -16.13 -29.43 -22.08
CA HIS A 348 -15.28 -29.15 -23.24
C HIS A 348 -14.53 -30.40 -23.73
N ALA A 349 -14.85 -31.59 -23.21
CA ALA A 349 -14.18 -32.84 -23.61
C ALA A 349 -14.32 -33.15 -25.09
N ALA A 350 -15.44 -32.75 -25.72
CA ALA A 350 -15.67 -32.92 -27.15
C ALA A 350 -14.76 -32.02 -28.00
N ASP A 351 -14.48 -30.79 -27.53
CA ASP A 351 -13.65 -29.80 -28.23
C ASP A 351 -12.16 -30.10 -28.08
N LEU A 352 -11.75 -30.64 -26.92
CA LEU A 352 -10.36 -31.00 -26.62
C LEU A 352 -9.89 -32.28 -27.34
N LEU A 353 -10.83 -33.09 -27.87
CA LEU A 353 -10.53 -34.33 -28.61
C LEU A 353 -10.50 -34.10 -30.14
N THR A 354 -10.79 -32.89 -30.62
CA THR A 354 -10.84 -32.56 -32.05
C THR A 354 -9.66 -31.70 -32.53
N ASP A 355 -8.73 -31.29 -31.67
CA ASP A 355 -7.45 -30.68 -31.97
C ASP A 355 -6.29 -31.68 -31.77
#